data_a6c1a4ab06308288ce27e95f826837b9
#
_entry.id   a6c1a4ab06308288ce27e95f826837b9
#
_cell.length_a   1.000
_cell.length_b   1.000
_cell.length_c   1.000
_cell.angle_alpha   90.00
_cell.angle_beta   90.00
_cell.angle_gamma   90.00
#
_symmetry.space_group_name_H-M   'P 1'
#
loop_
_entity.id
_entity.type
_entity.pdbx_description
1 polymer ?
#
loop_
_entity_poly.entity_id
_entity_poly.type
_entity_poly.pdbx_seq_one_letter_code
_entity_poly.pdbx_strand_id
1 'polypeptide(L)'
;MTLFRRIAAAAACFAALAPVSASAGVGDLLVAPTRIVLNGSRGTEIVLSNIGDEVATYRVSVELRRMKPDGSLEEVEAANEREKSAQDMIMYAPRRVTIAPGQPQTIRIAARAPQGLADGEYRAHLLFRAVPPPPPVRPAGEVKGIAFELIPVYGVTIPVVIRLGNLQANVGIANVELTKKDGKPAVSLDLSRAGDRSVFGDVRVFKAGVKDPIAIQRGVAVYTEVGTRHVVVPVKDEFAAGAAGPVTVDFVETSELGSVPMAETKTVLR
;
A
#
# COMPACT_ATOMS: atom_id res chain seq x y z
N MET A 1 -58.81 -20.67 11.51
CA MET A 1 -58.24 -19.80 10.42
C MET A 1 -57.13 -18.85 10.86
N THR A 2 -56.89 -18.63 12.14
CA THR A 2 -55.90 -17.65 12.64
C THR A 2 -54.45 -18.20 12.76
N LEU A 3 -54.27 -19.53 12.92
CA LEU A 3 -52.97 -20.15 13.09
C LEU A 3 -52.19 -20.21 11.77
N PHE A 4 -52.85 -20.53 10.65
CA PHE A 4 -52.22 -20.58 9.31
C PHE A 4 -51.76 -19.20 8.81
N ARG A 5 -52.43 -18.11 9.16
CA ARG A 5 -52.01 -16.74 8.80
C ARG A 5 -50.73 -16.27 9.55
N ARG A 6 -50.49 -16.77 10.77
CA ARG A 6 -49.30 -16.43 11.55
C ARG A 6 -48.04 -17.19 11.08
N ILE A 7 -48.21 -18.41 10.57
CA ILE A 7 -47.12 -19.21 10.02
C ILE A 7 -46.69 -18.63 8.65
N ALA A 8 -47.63 -18.19 7.82
CA ALA A 8 -47.32 -17.57 6.54
C ALA A 8 -46.59 -16.21 6.69
N ALA A 9 -46.93 -15.43 7.73
CA ALA A 9 -46.25 -14.16 8.01
C ALA A 9 -44.82 -14.35 8.52
N ALA A 10 -44.54 -15.40 9.32
CA ALA A 10 -43.21 -15.74 9.79
C ALA A 10 -42.30 -16.26 8.68
N ALA A 11 -42.83 -17.01 7.71
CA ALA A 11 -42.08 -17.50 6.56
C ALA A 11 -41.70 -16.37 5.56
N ALA A 12 -42.58 -15.35 5.43
CA ALA A 12 -42.29 -14.18 4.58
C ALA A 12 -41.16 -13.27 5.15
N CYS A 13 -41.01 -13.18 6.47
CA CYS A 13 -39.92 -12.42 7.10
C CYS A 13 -38.58 -13.12 7.00
N PHE A 14 -38.54 -14.45 6.89
CA PHE A 14 -37.28 -15.19 6.75
C PHE A 14 -36.69 -15.16 5.31
N ALA A 15 -37.55 -14.97 4.30
CA ALA A 15 -37.10 -14.85 2.90
C ALA A 15 -36.44 -13.51 2.56
N ALA A 16 -36.55 -12.48 3.41
CA ALA A 16 -35.99 -11.16 3.19
C ALA A 16 -34.51 -11.03 3.68
N LEU A 17 -33.94 -12.06 4.28
CA LEU A 17 -32.57 -12.11 4.80
C LEU A 17 -31.64 -12.97 3.91
N ALA A 18 -31.94 -13.11 2.61
CA ALA A 18 -31.00 -13.71 1.70
C ALA A 18 -29.72 -12.84 1.67
N PRO A 19 -28.52 -13.38 1.95
CA PRO A 19 -27.29 -12.61 1.83
C PRO A 19 -27.18 -12.15 0.37
N VAL A 20 -27.13 -10.84 0.16
CA VAL A 20 -26.74 -10.28 -1.12
C VAL A 20 -25.30 -10.66 -1.29
N SER A 21 -25.02 -11.59 -2.20
CA SER A 21 -23.64 -11.92 -2.58
C SER A 21 -23.01 -10.64 -3.11
N ALA A 22 -22.07 -10.08 -2.37
CA ALA A 22 -21.21 -9.01 -2.90
C ALA A 22 -20.42 -9.64 -4.07
N SER A 23 -20.78 -9.26 -5.30
CA SER A 23 -20.02 -9.66 -6.49
C SER A 23 -18.66 -8.95 -6.40
N ALA A 24 -17.58 -9.72 -6.32
CA ALA A 24 -16.24 -9.18 -6.49
C ALA A 24 -16.10 -8.75 -7.96
N GLY A 25 -15.79 -7.48 -8.19
CA GLY A 25 -15.74 -6.91 -9.54
C GLY A 25 -14.44 -7.19 -10.27
N VAL A 26 -14.40 -6.84 -11.56
CA VAL A 26 -13.16 -6.82 -12.34
C VAL A 26 -12.19 -5.81 -11.71
N GLY A 27 -11.05 -6.27 -11.18
CA GLY A 27 -10.05 -5.41 -10.56
C GLY A 27 -9.54 -5.86 -9.20
N ASP A 28 -10.07 -6.93 -8.65
CA ASP A 28 -9.65 -7.49 -7.37
C ASP A 28 -8.30 -8.23 -7.52
N LEU A 29 -7.22 -7.46 -7.45
CA LEU A 29 -5.85 -7.92 -7.60
C LEU A 29 -5.12 -7.89 -6.26
N LEU A 30 -4.65 -9.05 -5.82
CA LEU A 30 -3.67 -9.17 -4.74
C LEU A 30 -2.26 -9.19 -5.33
N VAL A 31 -1.38 -8.35 -4.81
CA VAL A 31 0.04 -8.28 -5.21
C VAL A 31 0.92 -8.59 -4.00
N ALA A 32 1.80 -9.56 -4.12
CA ALA A 32 2.74 -9.94 -3.07
C ALA A 32 4.14 -10.23 -3.63
N PRO A 33 5.20 -9.68 -3.03
CA PRO A 33 5.20 -8.70 -1.94
C PRO A 33 4.74 -7.31 -2.39
N THR A 34 4.34 -6.45 -1.46
CA THR A 34 3.89 -5.07 -1.72
C THR A 34 5.04 -4.05 -1.83
N ARG A 35 6.28 -4.49 -1.68
CA ARG A 35 7.51 -3.72 -1.80
C ARG A 35 8.65 -4.63 -2.21
N ILE A 36 9.51 -4.15 -3.10
CA ILE A 36 10.68 -4.88 -3.57
C ILE A 36 11.92 -4.06 -3.26
N VAL A 37 12.97 -4.73 -2.75
CA VAL A 37 14.32 -4.18 -2.61
C VAL A 37 15.29 -5.08 -3.35
N LEU A 38 15.95 -4.54 -4.37
CA LEU A 38 16.96 -5.22 -5.15
C LEU A 38 18.35 -4.73 -4.72
N ASN A 39 19.16 -5.65 -4.21
CA ASN A 39 20.55 -5.40 -3.84
C ASN A 39 21.43 -6.07 -4.91
N GLY A 40 21.99 -5.28 -5.83
CA GLY A 40 22.79 -5.79 -6.95
C GLY A 40 21.94 -6.42 -8.06
N SER A 41 22.51 -7.44 -8.75
CA SER A 41 21.93 -8.04 -9.97
C SER A 41 20.95 -9.20 -9.71
N ARG A 42 20.77 -9.63 -8.46
CA ARG A 42 19.85 -10.73 -8.16
C ARG A 42 18.41 -10.26 -8.35
N GLY A 43 17.68 -10.93 -9.25
CA GLY A 43 16.26 -10.70 -9.44
C GLY A 43 15.39 -11.32 -8.34
N THR A 44 14.11 -10.98 -8.34
CA THR A 44 13.07 -11.52 -7.47
C THR A 44 11.78 -11.74 -8.25
N GLU A 45 10.77 -12.24 -7.57
CA GLU A 45 9.46 -12.53 -8.15
C GLU A 45 8.36 -11.79 -7.39
N ILE A 46 7.32 -11.40 -8.13
CA ILE A 46 6.05 -10.89 -7.60
C ILE A 46 4.98 -11.88 -8.00
N VAL A 47 4.12 -12.23 -7.08
CA VAL A 47 2.92 -13.02 -7.34
C VAL A 47 1.72 -12.08 -7.43
N LEU A 48 1.02 -12.12 -8.54
CA LEU A 48 -0.27 -11.51 -8.76
C LEU A 48 -1.34 -12.58 -8.59
N SER A 49 -2.34 -12.36 -7.76
CA SER A 49 -3.47 -13.27 -7.61
C SER A 49 -4.77 -12.54 -7.90
N ASN A 50 -5.56 -13.09 -8.80
CA ASN A 50 -6.91 -12.60 -9.07
C ASN A 50 -7.84 -13.15 -7.97
N ILE A 51 -8.25 -12.29 -7.04
CA ILE A 51 -9.17 -12.63 -5.94
C ILE A 51 -10.63 -12.31 -6.28
N GLY A 52 -10.88 -11.83 -7.51
CA GLY A 52 -12.21 -11.60 -8.06
C GLY A 52 -12.84 -12.88 -8.63
N ASP A 53 -14.03 -12.77 -9.16
CA ASP A 53 -14.86 -13.84 -9.71
C ASP A 53 -14.84 -13.91 -11.25
N GLU A 54 -14.17 -12.95 -11.92
CA GLU A 54 -14.04 -12.90 -13.37
C GLU A 54 -12.58 -12.98 -13.83
N VAL A 55 -12.36 -13.40 -15.07
CA VAL A 55 -11.04 -13.36 -15.71
C VAL A 55 -10.60 -11.91 -15.89
N ALA A 56 -9.43 -11.57 -15.37
CA ALA A 56 -8.91 -10.22 -15.44
C ALA A 56 -7.56 -10.16 -16.18
N THR A 57 -7.39 -9.13 -17.00
CA THR A 57 -6.14 -8.85 -17.71
C THR A 57 -5.49 -7.62 -17.09
N TYR A 58 -4.19 -7.71 -16.80
CA TYR A 58 -3.41 -6.61 -16.27
C TYR A 58 -2.24 -6.27 -17.18
N ARG A 59 -2.00 -4.97 -17.38
CA ARG A 59 -0.79 -4.44 -17.99
C ARG A 59 0.17 -4.04 -16.87
N VAL A 60 1.43 -4.43 -17.00
CA VAL A 60 2.50 -4.04 -16.09
C VAL A 60 3.33 -2.94 -16.75
N SER A 61 3.59 -1.87 -16.02
CA SER A 61 4.43 -0.75 -16.47
C SER A 61 5.23 -0.17 -15.32
N VAL A 62 6.32 0.54 -15.63
CA VAL A 62 7.07 1.32 -14.66
C VAL A 62 6.54 2.74 -14.66
N GLU A 63 6.34 3.30 -13.47
CA GLU A 63 5.99 4.70 -13.25
C GLU A 63 6.88 5.32 -12.16
N LEU A 64 6.95 6.64 -12.16
CA LEU A 64 7.72 7.41 -11.18
C LEU A 64 6.77 8.15 -10.25
N ARG A 65 7.01 8.03 -8.94
CA ARG A 65 6.26 8.74 -7.90
C ARG A 65 7.20 9.33 -6.87
N ARG A 66 6.93 10.55 -6.42
CA ARG A 66 7.63 11.21 -5.31
C ARG A 66 6.77 11.22 -4.07
N MET A 67 7.42 11.04 -2.93
CA MET A 67 6.77 11.15 -1.62
C MET A 67 6.75 12.60 -1.18
N LYS A 68 5.62 13.01 -0.59
CA LYS A 68 5.49 14.28 0.14
C LYS A 68 5.75 14.10 1.64
N PRO A 69 5.96 15.19 2.39
CA PRO A 69 6.18 15.11 3.83
C PRO A 69 5.05 14.46 4.63
N ASP A 70 3.83 14.45 4.12
CA ASP A 70 2.69 13.72 4.69
C ASP A 70 2.69 12.22 4.37
N GLY A 71 3.63 11.76 3.52
CA GLY A 71 3.76 10.39 3.08
C GLY A 71 2.88 10.01 1.89
N SER A 72 2.09 10.94 1.34
CA SER A 72 1.37 10.72 0.09
C SER A 72 2.36 10.65 -1.08
N LEU A 73 1.95 9.99 -2.16
CA LEU A 73 2.75 9.85 -3.37
C LEU A 73 2.09 10.62 -4.50
N GLU A 74 2.85 11.42 -5.20
CA GLU A 74 2.42 12.12 -6.41
C GLU A 74 3.15 11.60 -7.65
N GLU A 75 2.48 11.67 -8.79
CA GLU A 75 3.07 11.31 -10.07
C GLU A 75 4.15 12.35 -10.47
N VAL A 76 5.23 11.88 -11.08
CA VAL A 76 6.35 12.72 -11.48
C VAL A 76 6.14 13.20 -12.91
N GLU A 77 5.88 14.50 -13.09
CA GLU A 77 5.72 15.12 -14.41
C GLU A 77 7.07 15.27 -15.14
N ALA A 78 8.12 15.67 -14.40
CA ALA A 78 9.47 15.86 -14.91
C ALA A 78 10.48 15.06 -14.09
N ALA A 79 10.95 13.95 -14.65
CA ALA A 79 11.91 13.06 -14.01
C ALA A 79 13.33 13.67 -14.00
N ASN A 80 13.99 13.60 -12.84
CA ASN A 80 15.41 13.89 -12.71
C ASN A 80 16.26 12.68 -13.19
N GLU A 81 17.58 12.86 -13.30
CA GLU A 81 18.49 11.82 -13.82
C GLU A 81 18.50 10.54 -12.97
N ARG A 82 18.35 10.65 -11.65
CA ARG A 82 18.26 9.50 -10.75
C ARG A 82 16.98 8.70 -10.96
N GLU A 83 15.86 9.38 -11.16
CA GLU A 83 14.55 8.76 -11.44
C GLU A 83 14.53 8.08 -12.80
N LYS A 84 15.10 8.72 -13.84
CA LYS A 84 15.28 8.11 -15.16
C LYS A 84 16.14 6.86 -15.08
N SER A 85 17.28 6.94 -14.39
CA SER A 85 18.13 5.77 -14.15
C SER A 85 17.39 4.63 -13.45
N ALA A 86 16.56 4.93 -12.43
CA ALA A 86 15.74 3.93 -11.75
C ALA A 86 14.76 3.25 -12.72
N GLN A 87 14.10 4.01 -13.57
CA GLN A 87 13.16 3.50 -14.57
C GLN A 87 13.85 2.60 -15.60
N ASP A 88 15.01 3.01 -16.09
CA ASP A 88 15.75 2.32 -17.16
C ASP A 88 16.41 1.02 -16.66
N MET A 89 16.76 0.96 -15.36
CA MET A 89 17.37 -0.22 -14.76
C MET A 89 16.39 -1.39 -14.58
N ILE A 90 15.09 -1.13 -14.43
CA ILE A 90 14.13 -2.17 -14.07
C ILE A 90 13.75 -3.01 -15.28
N MET A 91 14.02 -4.30 -15.18
CA MET A 91 13.58 -5.32 -16.12
C MET A 91 12.50 -6.18 -15.49
N TYR A 92 11.41 -6.41 -16.20
CA TYR A 92 10.31 -7.25 -15.72
C TYR A 92 9.63 -7.98 -16.86
N ALA A 93 9.13 -9.17 -16.57
CA ALA A 93 8.41 -10.00 -17.51
C ALA A 93 7.44 -10.95 -16.78
N PRO A 94 6.26 -11.20 -17.35
CA PRO A 94 5.68 -10.63 -18.57
C PRO A 94 5.12 -9.19 -18.36
N ARG A 95 4.93 -8.46 -19.44
CA ARG A 95 4.37 -7.08 -19.44
C ARG A 95 2.83 -7.03 -19.48
N ARG A 96 2.20 -8.16 -19.75
CA ARG A 96 0.75 -8.33 -19.76
C ARG A 96 0.42 -9.76 -19.32
N VAL A 97 -0.56 -9.87 -18.45
CA VAL A 97 -1.02 -11.16 -17.91
C VAL A 97 -2.54 -11.21 -17.90
N THR A 98 -3.09 -12.38 -18.19
CA THR A 98 -4.51 -12.66 -18.03
C THR A 98 -4.63 -13.76 -16.98
N ILE A 99 -5.38 -13.52 -15.92
CA ILE A 99 -5.44 -14.36 -14.72
C ILE A 99 -6.90 -14.76 -14.49
N ALA A 100 -7.15 -16.05 -14.45
CA ALA A 100 -8.46 -16.57 -14.10
C ALA A 100 -8.77 -16.37 -12.60
N PRO A 101 -10.05 -16.39 -12.19
CA PRO A 101 -10.44 -16.32 -10.78
C PRO A 101 -9.68 -17.30 -9.89
N GLY A 102 -9.18 -16.81 -8.75
CA GLY A 102 -8.46 -17.63 -7.77
C GLY A 102 -7.07 -18.12 -8.22
N GLN A 103 -6.57 -17.71 -9.40
CA GLN A 103 -5.28 -18.18 -9.92
C GLN A 103 -4.17 -17.15 -9.66
N PRO A 104 -2.95 -17.62 -9.35
CA PRO A 104 -1.78 -16.79 -9.26
C PRO A 104 -1.03 -16.69 -10.60
N GLN A 105 -0.30 -15.59 -10.80
CA GLN A 105 0.64 -15.42 -11.90
C GLN A 105 1.92 -14.75 -11.40
N THR A 106 3.08 -15.28 -11.75
CA THR A 106 4.37 -14.74 -11.35
C THR A 106 4.89 -13.74 -12.38
N ILE A 107 5.38 -12.59 -11.90
CA ILE A 107 6.15 -11.60 -12.64
C ILE A 107 7.59 -11.65 -12.11
N ARG A 108 8.56 -11.86 -13.00
CA ARG A 108 9.98 -11.79 -12.67
C ARG A 108 10.47 -10.36 -12.80
N ILE A 109 11.27 -9.92 -11.83
CA ILE A 109 11.81 -8.57 -11.77
C ILE A 109 13.31 -8.65 -11.46
N ALA A 110 14.07 -7.85 -12.16
CA ALA A 110 15.50 -7.67 -11.93
C ALA A 110 15.89 -6.22 -12.19
N ALA A 111 17.04 -5.81 -11.68
CA ALA A 111 17.64 -4.54 -12.01
C ALA A 111 18.99 -4.74 -12.67
N ARG A 112 19.27 -3.95 -13.72
CA ARG A 112 20.59 -3.91 -14.37
C ARG A 112 21.12 -2.49 -14.32
N ALA A 113 22.05 -2.25 -13.40
CA ALA A 113 22.73 -0.96 -13.30
C ALA A 113 23.68 -0.76 -14.50
N PRO A 114 23.67 0.41 -15.15
CA PRO A 114 24.69 0.79 -16.13
C PRO A 114 26.08 0.82 -15.48
N GLN A 115 27.10 0.57 -16.26
CA GLN A 115 28.47 0.69 -15.78
C GLN A 115 28.79 2.16 -15.40
N GLY A 116 29.41 2.36 -14.24
CA GLY A 116 29.78 3.69 -13.76
C GLY A 116 28.64 4.47 -13.09
N LEU A 117 27.46 3.88 -12.91
CA LEU A 117 26.41 4.51 -12.13
C LEU A 117 26.84 4.61 -10.66
N ALA A 118 26.64 5.79 -10.06
CA ALA A 118 27.05 6.06 -8.68
C ALA A 118 26.30 5.18 -7.67
N ASP A 119 26.94 4.85 -6.56
CA ASP A 119 26.30 4.22 -5.41
C ASP A 119 25.15 5.08 -4.89
N GLY A 120 24.11 4.42 -4.39
CA GLY A 120 22.93 5.09 -3.87
C GLY A 120 21.66 4.27 -4.04
N GLU A 121 20.56 4.83 -3.57
CA GLU A 121 19.22 4.26 -3.72
C GLU A 121 18.51 4.88 -4.91
N TYR A 122 18.00 4.02 -5.78
CA TYR A 122 17.21 4.35 -6.98
C TYR A 122 15.83 3.72 -6.80
N ARG A 123 14.77 4.48 -7.10
CA ARG A 123 13.40 3.99 -6.88
C ARG A 123 12.49 4.36 -8.04
N ALA A 124 11.76 3.37 -8.51
CA ALA A 124 10.59 3.54 -9.34
C ALA A 124 9.44 2.67 -8.80
N HIS A 125 8.31 2.64 -9.47
CA HIS A 125 7.16 1.85 -9.08
C HIS A 125 6.72 0.96 -10.23
N LEU A 126 6.21 -0.24 -9.91
CA LEU A 126 5.49 -1.07 -10.86
C LEU A 126 4.00 -0.84 -10.69
N LEU A 127 3.35 -0.44 -11.77
CA LEU A 127 1.91 -0.30 -11.87
C LEU A 127 1.34 -1.54 -12.56
N PHE A 128 0.44 -2.22 -11.87
CA PHE A 128 -0.40 -3.30 -12.39
C PHE A 128 -1.78 -2.73 -12.69
N ARG A 129 -2.05 -2.37 -13.94
CA ARG A 129 -3.29 -1.70 -14.34
C ARG A 129 -4.23 -2.68 -15.02
N ALA A 130 -5.47 -2.77 -14.54
CA ALA A 130 -6.51 -3.56 -15.18
C ALA A 130 -6.77 -3.05 -16.61
N VAL A 131 -6.97 -3.99 -17.52
CA VAL A 131 -7.37 -3.71 -18.90
C VAL A 131 -8.85 -4.09 -19.00
N PRO A 132 -9.75 -3.12 -19.14
CA PRO A 132 -11.17 -3.41 -19.24
C PRO A 132 -11.45 -4.29 -20.47
N PRO A 133 -12.46 -5.18 -20.40
CA PRO A 133 -12.91 -5.93 -21.56
C PRO A 133 -13.41 -4.97 -22.64
N PRO A 134 -13.37 -5.36 -23.91
CA PRO A 134 -13.96 -4.56 -24.97
C PRO A 134 -15.47 -4.36 -24.70
N PRO A 135 -16.01 -3.18 -24.98
CA PRO A 135 -17.43 -2.93 -24.80
C PRO A 135 -18.26 -3.91 -25.64
N PRO A 136 -19.41 -4.38 -25.15
CA PRO A 136 -20.29 -5.25 -25.91
C PRO A 136 -20.74 -4.55 -27.20
N VAL A 137 -20.73 -5.30 -28.31
CA VAL A 137 -21.25 -4.78 -29.59
C VAL A 137 -22.75 -4.60 -29.47
N ARG A 138 -23.20 -3.35 -29.45
CA ARG A 138 -24.64 -3.01 -29.46
C ARG A 138 -25.14 -2.93 -30.88
N PRO A 139 -26.30 -3.53 -31.22
CA PRO A 139 -26.91 -3.36 -32.53
C PRO A 139 -27.21 -1.88 -32.82
N ALA A 140 -26.91 -1.42 -34.02
CA ALA A 140 -27.22 -0.05 -34.43
C ALA A 140 -28.75 0.16 -34.42
N GLY A 141 -29.23 1.08 -33.58
CA GLY A 141 -30.63 1.47 -33.53
C GLY A 141 -31.36 1.38 -32.18
N GLU A 142 -30.75 0.76 -31.15
CA GLU A 142 -31.42 0.59 -29.84
C GLU A 142 -31.28 1.78 -28.88
N VAL A 143 -30.49 2.80 -29.16
CA VAL A 143 -30.29 3.93 -28.24
C VAL A 143 -30.94 5.18 -28.79
N LYS A 144 -32.13 5.52 -28.27
CA LYS A 144 -32.75 6.84 -28.42
C LYS A 144 -32.28 7.72 -27.25
N GLY A 145 -31.26 8.56 -27.48
CA GLY A 145 -30.71 9.48 -26.48
C GLY A 145 -29.23 9.30 -26.22
N ILE A 146 -28.66 10.10 -25.30
CA ILE A 146 -27.25 10.02 -24.86
C ILE A 146 -27.17 8.98 -23.74
N ALA A 147 -26.45 7.88 -23.98
CA ALA A 147 -26.16 6.88 -22.95
C ALA A 147 -24.69 7.03 -22.50
N PHE A 148 -24.47 7.09 -21.19
CA PHE A 148 -23.13 7.07 -20.59
C PHE A 148 -22.89 5.71 -19.94
N GLU A 149 -21.75 5.11 -20.22
CA GLU A 149 -21.26 3.90 -19.57
C GLU A 149 -19.93 4.23 -18.86
N LEU A 150 -19.92 4.13 -17.53
CA LEU A 150 -18.71 4.36 -16.75
C LEU A 150 -18.02 3.03 -16.48
N ILE A 151 -16.82 2.84 -17.03
CA ILE A 151 -16.00 1.66 -16.79
C ILE A 151 -14.83 2.08 -15.89
N PRO A 152 -14.87 1.73 -14.59
CA PRO A 152 -13.76 2.04 -13.69
C PRO A 152 -12.54 1.18 -14.04
N VAL A 153 -11.37 1.79 -14.08
CA VAL A 153 -10.09 1.10 -14.30
C VAL A 153 -9.25 1.22 -13.04
N TYR A 154 -9.01 0.07 -12.41
CA TYR A 154 -8.22 -0.02 -11.19
C TYR A 154 -6.76 -0.35 -11.51
N GLY A 155 -5.87 0.06 -10.58
CA GLY A 155 -4.45 -0.27 -10.65
C GLY A 155 -3.84 -0.35 -9.25
N VAL A 156 -2.90 -1.29 -9.09
CA VAL A 156 -2.08 -1.41 -7.89
C VAL A 156 -0.67 -0.98 -8.22
N THR A 157 -0.11 -0.12 -7.39
CA THR A 157 1.26 0.38 -7.55
C THR A 157 2.10 -0.06 -6.38
N ILE A 158 3.27 -0.66 -6.64
CA ILE A 158 4.24 -1.05 -5.60
C ILE A 158 5.61 -0.44 -5.87
N PRO A 159 6.37 -0.03 -4.83
CA PRO A 159 7.72 0.49 -5.00
C PRO A 159 8.72 -0.63 -5.31
N VAL A 160 9.63 -0.35 -6.24
CA VAL A 160 10.83 -1.12 -6.52
C VAL A 160 12.03 -0.24 -6.18
N VAL A 161 12.75 -0.63 -5.16
CA VAL A 161 13.94 0.06 -4.64
C VAL A 161 15.17 -0.72 -5.08
N ILE A 162 16.11 -0.04 -5.73
CA ILE A 162 17.39 -0.59 -6.17
C ILE A 162 18.49 0.06 -5.33
N ARG A 163 19.29 -0.74 -4.65
CA ARG A 163 20.39 -0.27 -3.81
C ARG A 163 21.74 -0.69 -4.39
N LEU A 164 22.57 0.28 -4.67
CA LEU A 164 23.94 0.10 -5.15
C LEU A 164 24.91 0.59 -4.07
N GLY A 165 25.88 -0.24 -3.72
CA GLY A 165 26.86 0.06 -2.67
C GLY A 165 26.37 -0.24 -1.25
N ASN A 166 27.14 0.22 -0.26
CA ASN A 166 26.86 0.01 1.16
C ASN A 166 26.18 1.25 1.76
N LEU A 167 24.85 1.28 1.70
CA LEU A 167 24.03 2.43 2.06
C LEU A 167 23.63 2.41 3.54
N GLN A 168 23.57 3.60 4.16
CA GLN A 168 23.22 3.78 5.57
C GLN A 168 22.02 4.70 5.73
N ALA A 169 21.29 4.52 6.83
CA ALA A 169 20.24 5.45 7.25
C ALA A 169 20.20 5.57 8.77
N ASN A 170 19.99 6.80 9.23
CA ASN A 170 19.68 7.11 10.62
C ASN A 170 18.27 7.64 10.70
N VAL A 171 17.55 7.27 11.76
CA VAL A 171 16.15 7.66 11.99
C VAL A 171 16.05 8.39 13.32
N GLY A 172 15.23 9.44 13.35
CA GLY A 172 14.87 10.16 14.57
C GLY A 172 13.35 10.31 14.71
N ILE A 173 12.87 10.39 15.94
CA ILE A 173 11.46 10.62 16.28
C ILE A 173 11.36 11.90 17.07
N ALA A 174 10.52 12.84 16.63
CA ALA A 174 10.31 14.15 17.27
C ALA A 174 8.82 14.54 17.23
N ASN A 175 8.47 15.61 17.95
CA ASN A 175 7.16 16.26 17.95
C ASN A 175 6.00 15.26 18.18
N VAL A 176 6.17 14.40 19.19
CA VAL A 176 5.15 13.38 19.53
C VAL A 176 4.05 14.03 20.34
N GLU A 177 2.83 14.05 19.82
CA GLU A 177 1.69 14.73 20.40
C GLU A 177 0.42 13.88 20.31
N LEU A 178 -0.50 14.08 21.26
CA LEU A 178 -1.85 13.52 21.17
C LEU A 178 -2.71 14.40 20.25
N THR A 179 -3.33 13.80 19.26
CA THR A 179 -4.18 14.47 18.28
C THR A 179 -5.46 13.69 18.01
N LYS A 180 -6.20 14.07 17.00
CA LYS A 180 -7.38 13.32 16.51
C LYS A 180 -7.26 13.05 15.02
N LYS A 181 -7.67 11.86 14.62
CA LYS A 181 -7.87 11.47 13.22
C LYS A 181 -9.29 10.94 13.08
N ASP A 182 -10.07 11.51 12.17
CA ASP A 182 -11.48 11.16 11.95
C ASP A 182 -12.33 11.16 13.23
N GLY A 183 -12.07 12.16 14.13
CA GLY A 183 -12.73 12.30 15.42
C GLY A 183 -12.24 11.37 16.54
N LYS A 184 -11.37 10.40 16.26
CA LYS A 184 -10.80 9.46 17.22
C LYS A 184 -9.40 9.89 17.67
N PRO A 185 -8.98 9.53 18.92
CA PRO A 185 -7.62 9.78 19.39
C PRO A 185 -6.57 9.16 18.48
N ALA A 186 -5.50 9.91 18.22
CA ALA A 186 -4.35 9.49 17.43
C ALA A 186 -3.07 10.12 18.01
N VAL A 187 -1.93 9.54 17.72
CA VAL A 187 -0.61 10.08 18.05
C VAL A 187 0.02 10.61 16.77
N SER A 188 0.34 11.90 16.71
CA SER A 188 1.14 12.50 15.64
C SER A 188 2.60 12.54 16.04
N LEU A 189 3.49 12.40 15.06
CA LEU A 189 4.94 12.51 15.25
C LEU A 189 5.62 12.85 13.92
N ASP A 190 6.84 13.35 14.02
CA ASP A 190 7.74 13.55 12.90
C ASP A 190 8.81 12.46 12.91
N LEU A 191 8.86 11.69 11.84
CA LEU A 191 9.86 10.66 11.59
C LEU A 191 10.90 11.23 10.63
N SER A 192 12.09 11.58 11.16
CA SER A 192 13.20 12.09 10.38
C SER A 192 14.10 10.95 9.88
N ARG A 193 14.69 11.15 8.69
CA ARG A 193 15.64 10.24 8.07
C ARG A 193 16.85 11.02 7.55
N ALA A 194 18.06 10.54 7.85
CA ALA A 194 19.32 11.00 7.28
C ALA A 194 20.08 9.82 6.69
N GLY A 195 20.96 10.10 5.70
CA GLY A 195 21.74 9.08 5.01
C GLY A 195 21.32 8.91 3.55
N ASP A 196 21.74 7.84 2.92
CA ASP A 196 21.68 7.62 1.47
C ASP A 196 20.67 6.56 1.02
N ARG A 197 19.93 5.95 1.96
CA ARG A 197 18.85 5.02 1.69
C ARG A 197 17.54 5.38 2.39
N SER A 198 16.42 4.93 1.85
CA SER A 198 15.11 4.97 2.49
C SER A 198 15.02 3.99 3.66
N VAL A 199 14.06 4.25 4.56
CA VAL A 199 13.67 3.34 5.63
C VAL A 199 12.21 2.91 5.43
N PHE A 200 11.88 1.71 5.91
CA PHE A 200 10.53 1.15 5.85
C PHE A 200 10.31 0.28 7.09
N GLY A 201 9.26 0.56 7.85
CA GLY A 201 9.04 -0.15 9.09
C GLY A 201 7.74 0.21 9.78
N ASP A 202 7.67 -0.13 11.05
CA ASP A 202 6.50 0.07 11.90
C ASP A 202 6.78 1.14 12.94
N VAL A 203 5.87 2.11 13.08
CA VAL A 203 5.81 3.04 14.22
C VAL A 203 4.90 2.43 15.26
N ARG A 204 5.41 2.29 16.50
CA ARG A 204 4.66 1.70 17.62
C ARG A 204 4.69 2.65 18.82
N VAL A 205 3.56 2.76 19.51
CA VAL A 205 3.41 3.58 20.72
C VAL A 205 3.03 2.66 21.87
N PHE A 206 3.89 2.62 22.88
CA PHE A 206 3.69 1.81 24.10
C PHE A 206 3.36 2.71 25.28
N LYS A 207 2.47 2.29 26.13
CA LYS A 207 2.12 2.94 27.38
C LYS A 207 2.65 2.13 28.59
N ALA A 208 3.13 2.82 29.61
CA ALA A 208 3.60 2.16 30.82
C ALA A 208 2.50 1.27 31.43
N GLY A 209 2.84 0.02 31.77
CA GLY A 209 1.91 -0.97 32.33
C GLY A 209 1.03 -1.69 31.30
N VAL A 210 1.17 -1.38 29.99
CA VAL A 210 0.47 -2.06 28.89
C VAL A 210 1.48 -2.86 28.08
N LYS A 211 1.22 -4.16 27.90
CA LYS A 211 2.14 -5.06 27.18
C LYS A 211 2.17 -4.80 25.69
N ASP A 212 0.99 -4.59 25.09
CA ASP A 212 0.85 -4.38 23.66
C ASP A 212 0.88 -2.89 23.31
N PRO A 213 1.31 -2.51 22.10
CA PRO A 213 1.28 -1.12 21.67
C PRO A 213 -0.17 -0.60 21.66
N ILE A 214 -0.38 0.58 22.26
CA ILE A 214 -1.68 1.28 22.24
C ILE A 214 -2.01 1.87 20.88
N ALA A 215 -0.99 2.14 20.05
CA ALA A 215 -1.11 2.58 18.68
C ALA A 215 0.00 1.97 17.83
N ILE A 216 -0.33 1.57 16.60
CA ILE A 216 0.63 1.00 15.65
C ILE A 216 0.28 1.42 14.23
N GLN A 217 1.26 1.91 13.49
CA GLN A 217 1.18 2.15 12.06
C GLN A 217 2.25 1.31 11.36
N ARG A 218 1.81 0.29 10.63
CA ARG A 218 2.71 -0.59 9.88
C ARG A 218 3.02 -0.03 8.50
N GLY A 219 4.19 -0.39 7.98
CA GLY A 219 4.57 -0.08 6.61
C GLY A 219 4.86 1.40 6.35
N VAL A 220 5.35 2.12 7.35
CA VAL A 220 5.74 3.52 7.21
C VAL A 220 7.07 3.60 6.48
N ALA A 221 7.06 4.21 5.28
CA ALA A 221 8.26 4.50 4.51
C ALA A 221 8.69 5.96 4.71
N VAL A 222 10.00 6.23 4.74
CA VAL A 222 10.56 7.57 4.53
C VAL A 222 11.59 7.46 3.41
N TYR A 223 11.22 7.96 2.22
CA TYR A 223 12.06 7.86 1.03
C TYR A 223 13.14 8.93 0.99
N THR A 224 14.11 8.74 0.09
CA THR A 224 15.33 9.58 0.05
C THR A 224 15.07 11.03 -0.32
N GLU A 225 13.99 11.36 -0.99
CA GLU A 225 13.57 12.73 -1.31
C GLU A 225 12.94 13.48 -0.14
N VAL A 226 12.58 12.77 0.94
CA VAL A 226 11.96 13.36 2.13
C VAL A 226 12.90 13.20 3.33
N GLY A 227 13.30 14.32 3.93
CA GLY A 227 14.12 14.31 5.15
C GLY A 227 13.29 14.03 6.41
N THR A 228 12.03 14.47 6.44
CA THR A 228 11.11 14.30 7.57
C THR A 228 9.71 13.99 7.03
N ARG A 229 9.09 12.95 7.58
CA ARG A 229 7.71 12.58 7.30
C ARG A 229 6.84 12.76 8.53
N HIS A 230 5.73 13.47 8.38
CA HIS A 230 4.69 13.55 9.41
C HIS A 230 3.84 12.26 9.39
N VAL A 231 3.69 11.63 10.56
CA VAL A 231 2.96 10.36 10.72
C VAL A 231 1.87 10.53 11.77
N VAL A 232 0.65 10.09 11.46
CA VAL A 232 -0.48 10.07 12.40
C VAL A 232 -0.93 8.64 12.62
N VAL A 233 -0.74 8.15 13.84
CA VAL A 233 -0.99 6.76 14.24
C VAL A 233 -2.28 6.69 15.05
N PRO A 234 -3.37 6.08 14.54
CA PRO A 234 -4.60 5.92 15.30
C PRO A 234 -4.39 5.11 16.57
N VAL A 235 -4.91 5.59 17.69
CA VAL A 235 -4.96 4.84 18.95
C VAL A 235 -6.04 3.77 18.81
N LYS A 236 -5.75 2.54 19.28
CA LYS A 236 -6.72 1.46 19.29
C LYS A 236 -7.92 1.83 20.19
N ASP A 237 -9.13 1.48 19.78
CA ASP A 237 -10.38 1.88 20.45
C ASP A 237 -10.38 1.50 21.96
N GLU A 238 -9.80 0.37 22.32
CA GLU A 238 -9.67 -0.11 23.72
C GLU A 238 -8.82 0.79 24.63
N PHE A 239 -7.93 1.63 24.05
CA PHE A 239 -7.05 2.56 24.76
C PHE A 239 -7.43 4.03 24.58
N ALA A 240 -8.48 4.32 23.84
CA ALA A 240 -8.86 5.68 23.44
C ALA A 240 -9.11 6.61 24.63
N ALA A 241 -9.83 6.12 25.67
CA ALA A 241 -10.14 6.89 26.87
C ALA A 241 -8.91 7.19 27.76
N GLY A 242 -7.83 6.43 27.61
CA GLY A 242 -6.62 6.54 28.41
C GLY A 242 -5.36 6.80 27.61
N ALA A 243 -5.45 7.41 26.43
CA ALA A 243 -4.30 7.60 25.54
C ALA A 243 -3.24 8.58 26.10
N ALA A 244 -3.65 9.55 26.90
CA ALA A 244 -2.73 10.53 27.52
C ALA A 244 -1.81 9.88 28.57
N GLY A 245 -0.66 10.51 28.82
CA GLY A 245 0.32 10.10 29.84
C GLY A 245 1.67 9.65 29.25
N PRO A 246 2.55 9.06 30.08
CA PRO A 246 3.88 8.63 29.66
C PRO A 246 3.81 7.51 28.62
N VAL A 247 4.54 7.68 27.49
CA VAL A 247 4.65 6.71 26.42
C VAL A 247 6.09 6.55 25.94
N THR A 248 6.36 5.37 25.36
CA THR A 248 7.55 5.11 24.55
C THR A 248 7.09 4.94 23.10
N VAL A 249 7.72 5.66 22.21
CA VAL A 249 7.48 5.53 20.75
C VAL A 249 8.73 4.97 20.12
N ASP A 250 8.60 3.92 19.34
CA ASP A 250 9.70 3.36 18.56
C ASP A 250 9.38 3.27 17.07
N PHE A 251 10.45 3.27 16.27
CA PHE A 251 10.42 2.90 14.87
C PHE A 251 11.31 1.67 14.65
N VAL A 252 10.70 0.63 14.11
CA VAL A 252 11.36 -0.65 13.85
C VAL A 252 11.37 -0.91 12.36
N GLU A 253 12.56 -0.90 11.76
CA GLU A 253 12.71 -1.22 10.34
C GLU A 253 12.37 -2.69 10.11
N THR A 254 11.55 -2.97 9.09
CA THR A 254 11.12 -4.31 8.72
C THR A 254 11.72 -4.70 7.38
N SER A 255 12.24 -5.91 7.28
CA SER A 255 12.79 -6.50 6.07
C SER A 255 12.47 -8.00 6.01
N GLU A 256 12.78 -8.65 4.91
CA GLU A 256 12.69 -10.11 4.78
C GLU A 256 13.59 -10.86 5.79
N LEU A 257 14.66 -10.22 6.27
CA LEU A 257 15.59 -10.79 7.23
C LEU A 257 15.17 -10.56 8.69
N GLY A 258 14.07 -9.86 8.92
CA GLY A 258 13.55 -9.57 10.26
C GLY A 258 13.37 -8.08 10.54
N SER A 259 13.27 -7.75 11.82
CA SER A 259 12.99 -6.40 12.30
C SER A 259 14.14 -5.86 13.14
N VAL A 260 14.55 -4.60 12.87
CA VAL A 260 15.67 -3.93 13.55
C VAL A 260 15.17 -2.61 14.15
N PRO A 261 15.33 -2.38 15.48
CA PRO A 261 15.04 -1.08 16.08
C PRO A 261 15.97 0.01 15.50
N MET A 262 15.38 1.11 15.02
CA MET A 262 16.13 2.23 14.42
C MET A 262 16.07 3.49 15.27
N ALA A 263 14.97 3.74 15.97
CA ALA A 263 14.79 4.89 16.84
C ALA A 263 13.83 4.59 17.98
N GLU A 264 14.05 5.21 19.13
CA GLU A 264 13.14 5.18 20.28
C GLU A 264 13.13 6.56 20.94
N THR A 265 11.96 7.00 21.40
CA THR A 265 11.82 8.21 22.23
C THR A 265 10.79 7.99 23.32
N LYS A 266 11.02 8.64 24.48
CA LYS A 266 10.09 8.64 25.62
C LYS A 266 9.54 10.04 25.83
N THR A 267 8.24 10.14 25.96
CA THR A 267 7.56 11.43 26.12
C THR A 267 6.26 11.29 26.90
N VAL A 268 5.56 12.40 27.12
CA VAL A 268 4.25 12.45 27.76
C VAL A 268 3.24 13.00 26.78
N LEU A 269 2.27 12.20 26.39
CA LEU A 269 1.13 12.63 25.57
C LEU A 269 0.18 13.52 26.41
N ARG A 270 -0.15 14.68 25.92
CA ARG A 270 -1.01 15.68 26.58
C ARG A 270 -2.19 16.05 25.70
#